data_119eabe6f33be9bef015e2e519a17d5a
#
_entry.id   119eabe6f33be9bef015e2e519a17d5a
#
_cell.length_a   1.000
_cell.length_b   1.000
_cell.length_c   1.000
_cell.angle_alpha   90.00
_cell.angle_beta   90.00
_cell.angle_gamma   90.00
#
_symmetry.space_group_name_H-M   'P 1'
#
loop_
_entity.id
_entity.type
_entity.pdbx_description
1 polymer ?
#
loop_
_entity_poly.entity_id
_entity_poly.type
_entity_poly.pdbx_seq_one_letter_code
_entity_poly.pdbx_strand_id
1 'polypeptide(L)'
;MFQHNHFNDLPKLHDLYDELKVEDDFTNTSYHEDFLETIDIFIDEYVNSHIMEYKEKDFEDIVKEAVYSQILEVYSEQINYLDLSLDDTVDECVYLYFTKNNCPRSYEDSIVISNPINSIITKQLTKIKNKYQPDQRTDDWYHFRWDGLTASNLWKIFDTQASLNSLIYSKCVPIDIKKYQSVNIDSPFHNGHKYEPLSLMIYEELYDTKVSEYGCITHDNYEFLKASPDGINTKRGNPRYGRLVEVKNPVSRKLTGIPKKDYWIQMQHQMEVCDLNECDFLETIFKSYDNEQEFMKDGTFTKTTDGKRKGIMIRYYDNKEPIYEYAPLNISKQDFDVWYNETMEKNKNLTWIENIYWYLEDISIILVTRNRKWYNKALPKMIETWNTIVKERKEGYEHRKPNKREKKAKPPKKIKTQEPVIYNNDGTDITSDNFNFSYLSQSKKKDKIIIKINTDNI
;
A
#
# COMPACT_ATOMS: atom_id res chain seq x y z
N MET A 1 9.82 -13.90 -7.62
CA MET A 1 11.01 -13.36 -8.27
C MET A 1 10.84 -11.84 -8.29
N PHE A 2 11.22 -11.19 -7.19
CA PHE A 2 11.26 -9.74 -7.12
C PHE A 2 12.51 -9.31 -7.87
N GLN A 3 12.35 -8.60 -8.99
CA GLN A 3 13.49 -7.95 -9.62
C GLN A 3 14.03 -6.91 -8.64
N HIS A 4 15.27 -7.08 -8.19
CA HIS A 4 16.05 -6.07 -7.50
C HIS A 4 16.13 -4.83 -8.40
N ASN A 5 15.14 -3.95 -8.30
CA ASN A 5 15.30 -2.61 -8.82
C ASN A 5 16.10 -1.83 -7.79
N HIS A 6 17.42 -1.99 -7.87
CA HIS A 6 18.36 -1.16 -7.14
C HIS A 6 17.94 0.30 -7.29
N PHE A 7 17.83 0.99 -6.16
CA PHE A 7 18.01 2.43 -6.14
C PHE A 7 19.45 2.69 -6.54
N ASN A 8 19.71 2.81 -7.84
CA ASN A 8 21.07 2.94 -8.39
C ASN A 8 21.86 4.15 -7.84
N ASP A 9 21.19 5.01 -7.06
CA ASP A 9 21.76 6.22 -6.46
C ASP A 9 21.85 6.17 -4.93
N LEU A 10 21.46 5.05 -4.29
CA LEU A 10 21.74 4.85 -2.87
C LEU A 10 23.16 4.26 -2.73
N PRO A 11 23.92 4.67 -1.71
CA PRO A 11 25.20 4.05 -1.44
C PRO A 11 24.99 2.54 -1.30
N LYS A 12 25.79 1.76 -2.03
CA LYS A 12 25.83 0.32 -1.84
C LYS A 12 26.34 0.06 -0.42
N LEU A 13 26.07 -1.11 0.12
CA LEU A 13 26.61 -1.51 1.44
C LEU A 13 28.13 -1.25 1.49
N HIS A 14 28.83 -1.59 0.42
CA HIS A 14 30.26 -1.30 0.21
C HIS A 14 30.64 0.19 0.41
N ASP A 15 29.81 1.13 -0.09
CA ASP A 15 30.11 2.57 0.04
C ASP A 15 29.89 3.07 1.48
N LEU A 16 29.05 2.38 2.26
CA LEU A 16 28.83 2.66 3.68
C LEU A 16 29.99 2.08 4.53
N TYR A 17 30.54 0.93 4.16
CA TYR A 17 31.74 0.38 4.82
C TYR A 17 32.98 1.26 4.59
N ASP A 18 33.11 1.89 3.41
CA ASP A 18 34.19 2.84 3.16
C ASP A 18 34.11 4.13 4.00
N GLU A 19 32.89 4.50 4.45
CA GLU A 19 32.69 5.62 5.39
C GLU A 19 32.93 5.20 6.85
N LEU A 20 32.87 3.91 7.16
CA LEU A 20 33.04 3.36 8.53
C LEU A 20 34.48 2.86 8.79
N LYS A 21 35.41 3.07 7.87
CA LYS A 21 36.81 2.68 8.07
C LYS A 21 37.38 3.30 9.33
N VAL A 22 37.36 2.50 10.37
CA VAL A 22 38.32 2.64 11.49
C VAL A 22 39.67 2.20 10.92
N GLU A 23 40.68 3.05 11.04
CA GLU A 23 42.06 2.75 10.67
C GLU A 23 42.58 1.59 11.52
N ASP A 24 42.36 0.34 11.06
CA ASP A 24 43.06 -0.83 11.56
C ASP A 24 43.57 -1.68 10.43
N ASP A 25 44.82 -2.03 10.58
CA ASP A 25 45.73 -2.71 9.66
C ASP A 25 45.27 -4.18 9.40
N PHE A 26 44.22 -4.34 8.54
CA PHE A 26 43.70 -5.67 8.16
C PHE A 26 44.36 -6.22 6.91
N THR A 27 45.33 -7.10 7.09
CA THR A 27 45.99 -7.84 6.04
C THR A 27 45.17 -8.98 5.42
N ASN A 28 43.79 -8.98 5.59
CA ASN A 28 42.96 -10.03 5.04
C ASN A 28 41.57 -9.50 4.54
N THR A 29 41.62 -8.42 3.78
CA THR A 29 40.43 -7.70 3.30
C THR A 29 39.46 -8.56 2.46
N SER A 30 39.95 -9.53 1.67
CA SER A 30 39.12 -10.35 0.78
C SER A 30 38.18 -11.29 1.55
N TYR A 31 38.66 -11.96 2.59
CA TYR A 31 37.83 -12.89 3.37
C TYR A 31 36.75 -12.17 4.20
N HIS A 32 37.04 -10.95 4.62
CA HIS A 32 36.11 -10.16 5.39
C HIS A 32 34.96 -9.63 4.51
N GLU A 33 35.27 -9.16 3.31
CA GLU A 33 34.26 -8.73 2.33
C GLU A 33 33.36 -9.89 1.92
N ASP A 34 33.91 -11.05 1.58
CA ASP A 34 33.15 -12.25 1.23
C ASP A 34 32.24 -12.72 2.39
N PHE A 35 32.71 -12.57 3.62
CA PHE A 35 31.93 -12.93 4.82
C PHE A 35 30.73 -12.01 5.01
N LEU A 36 30.92 -10.71 4.91
CA LEU A 36 29.82 -9.73 5.02
C LEU A 36 28.82 -9.86 3.86
N GLU A 37 29.29 -10.14 2.65
CA GLU A 37 28.41 -10.42 1.51
C GLU A 37 27.56 -11.67 1.75
N THR A 38 28.12 -12.69 2.40
CA THR A 38 27.39 -13.92 2.77
C THR A 38 26.31 -13.61 3.81
N ILE A 39 26.58 -12.77 4.82
CA ILE A 39 25.57 -12.34 5.80
C ILE A 39 24.44 -11.59 5.08
N ASP A 40 24.75 -10.66 4.17
CA ASP A 40 23.77 -9.91 3.39
C ASP A 40 22.87 -10.85 2.55
N ILE A 41 23.45 -11.88 1.94
CA ILE A 41 22.73 -12.91 1.18
C ILE A 41 21.76 -13.68 2.09
N PHE A 42 22.19 -14.12 3.25
CA PHE A 42 21.35 -14.86 4.20
C PHE A 42 20.22 -13.99 4.75
N ILE A 43 20.48 -12.72 5.05
CA ILE A 43 19.42 -11.77 5.44
C ILE A 43 18.40 -11.64 4.31
N ASP A 44 18.85 -11.42 3.07
CA ASP A 44 17.95 -11.24 1.92
C ASP A 44 17.12 -12.50 1.63
N GLU A 45 17.72 -13.68 1.67
CA GLU A 45 17.02 -14.96 1.50
C GLU A 45 16.00 -15.20 2.61
N TYR A 46 16.36 -14.94 3.88
CA TYR A 46 15.45 -15.10 5.00
C TYR A 46 14.27 -14.15 4.91
N VAL A 47 14.53 -12.86 4.70
CA VAL A 47 13.49 -11.83 4.55
C VAL A 47 12.55 -12.14 3.38
N ASN A 48 13.10 -12.55 2.22
CA ASN A 48 12.28 -12.88 1.06
C ASN A 48 11.44 -14.15 1.28
N SER A 49 11.94 -15.15 2.00
CA SER A 49 11.18 -16.36 2.29
C SER A 49 10.11 -16.15 3.37
N HIS A 50 10.31 -15.21 4.30
CA HIS A 50 9.40 -14.87 5.40
C HIS A 50 8.74 -13.50 5.24
N ILE A 51 8.57 -13.05 4.02
CA ILE A 51 8.09 -11.70 3.71
C ILE A 51 6.71 -11.38 4.33
N MET A 52 5.89 -12.38 4.62
CA MET A 52 4.60 -12.19 5.26
C MET A 52 4.70 -11.86 6.74
N GLU A 53 5.82 -12.20 7.36
CA GLU A 53 6.12 -11.96 8.77
C GLU A 53 6.82 -10.61 8.97
N TYR A 54 7.23 -9.94 7.88
CA TYR A 54 7.92 -8.63 7.92
C TYR A 54 7.17 -7.58 8.75
N LYS A 55 5.86 -7.69 8.85
CA LYS A 55 5.00 -6.77 9.63
C LYS A 55 5.01 -7.05 11.14
N GLU A 56 5.52 -8.21 11.58
CA GLU A 56 5.52 -8.59 12.99
C GLU A 56 6.60 -7.81 13.77
N LYS A 57 6.33 -7.55 15.05
CA LYS A 57 7.15 -6.68 15.90
C LYS A 57 8.58 -7.19 16.08
N ASP A 58 8.72 -8.46 16.27
CA ASP A 58 9.97 -9.17 16.59
C ASP A 58 10.70 -9.70 15.34
N PHE A 59 10.25 -9.32 14.16
CA PHE A 59 10.79 -9.87 12.91
C PHE A 59 12.28 -9.59 12.73
N GLU A 60 12.79 -8.42 13.14
CA GLU A 60 14.23 -8.12 13.09
C GLU A 60 15.04 -9.04 14.00
N ASP A 61 14.55 -9.28 15.22
CA ASP A 61 15.19 -10.18 16.18
C ASP A 61 15.18 -11.63 15.65
N ILE A 62 14.09 -12.06 15.05
CA ILE A 62 14.00 -13.39 14.41
C ILE A 62 14.98 -13.51 13.24
N VAL A 63 15.11 -12.48 12.40
CA VAL A 63 16.11 -12.45 11.31
C VAL A 63 17.52 -12.58 11.86
N LYS A 64 17.87 -11.82 12.93
CA LYS A 64 19.17 -11.91 13.59
C LYS A 64 19.49 -13.33 14.07
N GLU A 65 18.58 -13.94 14.84
CA GLU A 65 18.75 -15.30 15.36
C GLU A 65 18.89 -16.33 14.24
N ALA A 66 18.10 -16.22 13.19
CA ALA A 66 18.15 -17.14 12.04
C ALA A 66 19.46 -17.01 11.27
N VAL A 67 19.88 -15.79 10.94
CA VAL A 67 21.13 -15.52 10.20
C VAL A 67 22.33 -15.91 11.05
N TYR A 68 22.36 -15.57 12.34
CA TYR A 68 23.39 -15.99 13.25
C TYR A 68 23.58 -17.52 13.27
N SER A 69 22.46 -18.25 13.36
CA SER A 69 22.49 -19.73 13.36
C SER A 69 23.01 -20.29 12.03
N GLN A 70 22.63 -19.73 10.90
CA GLN A 70 23.10 -20.14 9.58
C GLN A 70 24.60 -19.87 9.40
N ILE A 71 25.08 -18.71 9.83
CA ILE A 71 26.50 -18.38 9.78
C ILE A 71 27.33 -19.32 10.67
N LEU A 72 26.87 -19.63 11.87
CA LEU A 72 27.51 -20.60 12.74
C LEU A 72 27.61 -21.99 12.09
N GLU A 73 26.58 -22.43 11.40
CA GLU A 73 26.58 -23.72 10.71
C GLU A 73 27.58 -23.76 9.55
N VAL A 74 27.67 -22.70 8.75
CA VAL A 74 28.52 -22.64 7.55
C VAL A 74 29.98 -22.32 7.88
N TYR A 75 30.23 -21.45 8.88
CA TYR A 75 31.54 -20.91 9.19
C TYR A 75 32.10 -21.30 10.55
N SER A 76 31.60 -22.39 11.15
CA SER A 76 31.97 -22.82 12.52
C SER A 76 33.48 -22.96 12.76
N GLU A 77 34.24 -23.38 11.75
CA GLU A 77 35.70 -23.52 11.85
C GLU A 77 36.44 -22.19 11.61
N GLN A 78 35.90 -21.32 10.75
CA GLN A 78 36.53 -20.08 10.31
C GLN A 78 36.29 -18.92 11.30
N ILE A 79 35.17 -18.92 12.03
CA ILE A 79 34.81 -17.86 12.98
C ILE A 79 35.88 -17.67 14.06
N ASN A 80 36.56 -18.75 14.48
CA ASN A 80 37.64 -18.67 15.44
C ASN A 80 38.91 -17.91 14.95
N TYR A 81 39.01 -17.68 13.66
CA TYR A 81 40.11 -16.93 13.03
C TYR A 81 39.72 -15.50 12.66
N LEU A 82 38.44 -15.19 12.70
CA LEU A 82 37.94 -13.84 12.54
C LEU A 82 37.91 -13.21 13.94
N ASP A 83 38.78 -12.23 14.19
CA ASP A 83 38.86 -11.50 15.45
C ASP A 83 37.64 -10.55 15.65
N LEU A 84 36.46 -11.03 15.30
CA LEU A 84 35.20 -10.29 15.28
C LEU A 84 34.17 -10.95 16.19
N SER A 85 33.43 -10.16 16.93
CA SER A 85 32.19 -10.60 17.56
C SER A 85 31.16 -10.89 16.48
N LEU A 86 30.86 -12.17 16.24
CA LEU A 86 29.86 -12.58 15.25
C LEU A 86 28.50 -11.95 15.53
N ASP A 87 28.11 -11.89 16.80
CA ASP A 87 26.84 -11.33 17.25
C ASP A 87 26.70 -9.86 16.86
N ASP A 88 27.73 -9.05 17.20
CA ASP A 88 27.76 -7.63 16.85
C ASP A 88 27.76 -7.41 15.33
N THR A 89 28.48 -8.27 14.59
CA THR A 89 28.56 -8.16 13.12
C THR A 89 27.21 -8.46 12.47
N VAL A 90 26.52 -9.51 12.90
CA VAL A 90 25.18 -9.85 12.39
C VAL A 90 24.18 -8.76 12.76
N ASP A 91 24.23 -8.25 13.99
CA ASP A 91 23.38 -7.13 14.43
C ASP A 91 23.55 -5.90 13.56
N GLU A 92 24.78 -5.51 13.27
CA GLU A 92 25.08 -4.36 12.42
C GLU A 92 24.61 -4.58 10.97
N CYS A 93 24.85 -5.76 10.40
CA CYS A 93 24.37 -6.10 9.05
C CYS A 93 22.84 -6.06 8.95
N VAL A 94 22.14 -6.63 9.92
CA VAL A 94 20.67 -6.60 9.95
C VAL A 94 20.16 -5.16 10.10
N TYR A 95 20.74 -4.37 11.00
CA TYR A 95 20.41 -2.96 11.14
C TYR A 95 20.63 -2.18 9.85
N LEU A 96 21.77 -2.38 9.18
CA LEU A 96 22.09 -1.72 7.91
C LEU A 96 21.14 -2.17 6.79
N TYR A 97 20.80 -3.46 6.74
CA TYR A 97 19.86 -4.00 5.75
C TYR A 97 18.49 -3.31 5.85
N PHE A 98 17.90 -3.24 7.05
CA PHE A 98 16.61 -2.59 7.25
C PHE A 98 16.67 -1.07 7.06
N THR A 99 17.77 -0.43 7.45
CA THR A 99 18.02 1.00 7.24
C THR A 99 18.19 1.34 5.75
N LYS A 100 18.91 0.50 4.99
CA LYS A 100 19.13 0.65 3.56
C LYS A 100 17.85 0.53 2.75
N ASN A 101 16.95 -0.35 3.15
CA ASN A 101 15.66 -0.51 2.47
C ASN A 101 14.70 0.67 2.73
N ASN A 102 15.10 1.66 3.53
CA ASN A 102 14.37 2.90 3.81
C ASN A 102 12.92 2.70 4.28
N CYS A 103 12.64 1.57 4.89
CA CYS A 103 11.34 1.22 5.44
C CYS A 103 11.48 0.85 6.92
N PRO A 104 11.88 1.80 7.80
CA PRO A 104 11.86 1.53 9.21
C PRO A 104 10.45 1.15 9.63
N ARG A 105 10.35 0.10 10.44
CA ARG A 105 9.08 -0.49 10.84
C ARG A 105 8.51 0.27 12.02
N SER A 106 7.20 0.41 12.04
CA SER A 106 6.45 1.01 13.14
C SER A 106 5.54 -0.03 13.77
N TYR A 107 5.69 -0.20 15.07
CA TYR A 107 4.84 -1.04 15.89
C TYR A 107 4.01 -0.17 16.83
N GLU A 108 2.97 -0.76 17.40
CA GLU A 108 2.11 -0.09 18.37
C GLU A 108 2.91 0.51 19.54
N ASP A 109 3.99 -0.17 19.95
CA ASP A 109 4.91 0.27 21.03
C ASP A 109 6.13 1.03 20.52
N SER A 110 6.37 1.11 19.21
CA SER A 110 7.50 1.87 18.68
C SER A 110 7.22 3.36 18.85
N ILE A 111 7.64 3.84 19.99
CA ILE A 111 7.53 5.25 20.34
C ILE A 111 8.58 6.00 19.56
N VAL A 112 8.13 7.01 18.90
CA VAL A 112 8.92 8.05 18.28
C VAL A 112 10.09 8.46 19.16
N ILE A 113 11.26 8.21 18.66
CA ILE A 113 12.52 8.50 19.34
C ILE A 113 12.74 10.00 19.58
N SER A 114 12.05 10.85 18.87
CA SER A 114 12.06 12.28 19.14
C SER A 114 10.63 12.77 19.37
N ASN A 115 10.33 13.16 20.61
CA ASN A 115 9.24 14.09 20.81
C ASN A 115 9.61 15.37 20.04
N PRO A 116 9.09 15.58 18.84
CA PRO A 116 9.32 16.83 18.14
C PRO A 116 8.74 17.90 19.05
N ILE A 117 9.47 18.99 19.24
CA ILE A 117 8.99 20.09 20.06
C ILE A 117 7.61 20.47 19.51
N ASN A 118 6.55 20.14 20.23
CA ASN A 118 5.15 20.33 19.78
C ASN A 118 4.88 21.74 19.23
N SER A 119 5.65 22.74 19.69
CA SER A 119 5.60 24.10 19.20
C SER A 119 6.05 24.26 17.73
N ILE A 120 7.05 23.49 17.31
CA ILE A 120 7.56 23.52 15.92
C ILE A 120 6.51 22.88 14.98
N ILE A 121 6.00 21.71 15.35
CA ILE A 121 4.95 21.05 14.59
C ILE A 121 3.70 21.92 14.53
N THR A 122 3.28 22.53 15.63
CA THR A 122 2.12 23.43 15.65
C THR A 122 2.29 24.61 14.69
N LYS A 123 3.48 25.23 14.66
CA LYS A 123 3.78 26.29 13.69
C LYS A 123 3.70 25.77 12.25
N GLN A 124 4.23 24.60 11.99
CA GLN A 124 4.22 24.00 10.66
C GLN A 124 2.80 23.65 10.21
N LEU A 125 1.99 23.02 11.07
CA LEU A 125 0.58 22.72 10.76
C LEU A 125 -0.23 24.01 10.52
N THR A 126 0.03 25.06 11.30
CA THR A 126 -0.60 26.36 11.10
C THR A 126 -0.20 26.96 9.75
N LYS A 127 1.09 26.87 9.38
CA LYS A 127 1.58 27.32 8.07
C LYS A 127 0.91 26.56 6.93
N ILE A 128 0.83 25.23 7.03
CA ILE A 128 0.15 24.40 6.04
C ILE A 128 -1.33 24.81 5.90
N LYS A 129 -2.03 24.97 7.02
CA LYS A 129 -3.46 25.32 7.03
C LYS A 129 -3.72 26.68 6.36
N ASN A 130 -2.78 27.62 6.46
CA ASN A 130 -2.92 28.95 5.91
C ASN A 130 -2.51 29.07 4.42
N LYS A 131 -1.93 28.01 3.83
CA LYS A 131 -1.66 27.97 2.39
C LYS A 131 -2.96 27.87 1.59
N TYR A 132 -2.95 28.42 0.39
CA TYR A 132 -4.04 28.20 -0.55
C TYR A 132 -4.13 26.70 -0.88
N GLN A 133 -5.30 26.14 -0.72
CA GLN A 133 -5.62 24.75 -0.99
C GLN A 133 -7.01 24.70 -1.61
N PRO A 134 -7.14 24.44 -2.92
CA PRO A 134 -8.43 24.30 -3.55
C PRO A 134 -9.14 23.05 -3.01
N ASP A 135 -10.45 23.15 -2.85
CA ASP A 135 -11.29 22.04 -2.38
C ASP A 135 -11.15 20.83 -3.31
N GLN A 136 -11.01 19.65 -2.72
CA GLN A 136 -10.79 18.40 -3.47
C GLN A 136 -11.91 18.18 -4.48
N ARG A 137 -11.53 17.69 -5.67
CA ARG A 137 -12.43 17.33 -6.78
C ARG A 137 -13.18 18.48 -7.45
N THR A 138 -12.86 19.71 -7.10
CA THR A 138 -13.30 20.89 -7.86
C THR A 138 -12.47 21.06 -9.14
N ASP A 139 -13.00 21.81 -10.10
CA ASP A 139 -12.26 22.14 -11.32
C ASP A 139 -10.93 22.82 -11.00
N ASP A 140 -10.94 23.74 -10.02
CA ASP A 140 -9.73 24.43 -9.55
C ASP A 140 -8.71 23.44 -8.98
N TRP A 141 -9.15 22.41 -8.24
CA TRP A 141 -8.25 21.40 -7.70
C TRP A 141 -7.60 20.56 -8.81
N TYR A 142 -8.35 20.20 -9.84
CA TYR A 142 -7.78 19.48 -10.99
C TYR A 142 -6.77 20.33 -11.74
N HIS A 143 -7.08 21.60 -12.01
CA HIS A 143 -6.15 22.54 -12.65
C HIS A 143 -4.90 22.76 -11.79
N PHE A 144 -5.08 23.00 -10.50
CA PHE A 144 -3.99 23.19 -9.56
C PHE A 144 -3.02 22.01 -9.53
N ARG A 145 -3.54 20.79 -9.53
CA ARG A 145 -2.72 19.56 -9.58
C ARG A 145 -2.10 19.32 -10.96
N TRP A 146 -2.78 19.72 -12.04
CA TRP A 146 -2.24 19.61 -13.38
C TRP A 146 -1.03 20.53 -13.56
N ASP A 147 -1.08 21.72 -12.99
CA ASP A 147 0.01 22.69 -13.02
C ASP A 147 1.03 22.46 -11.90
N GLY A 148 1.54 21.24 -11.82
CA GLY A 148 2.59 20.86 -10.91
C GLY A 148 2.87 19.35 -10.93
N LEU A 149 3.99 18.96 -10.33
CA LEU A 149 4.37 17.57 -10.06
C LEU A 149 3.75 17.17 -8.72
N THR A 150 2.84 16.21 -8.75
CA THR A 150 2.13 15.74 -7.55
C THR A 150 2.69 14.43 -7.03
N ALA A 151 2.65 14.22 -5.73
CA ALA A 151 3.25 13.10 -5.03
C ALA A 151 2.90 11.72 -5.65
N SER A 152 1.64 11.50 -5.97
CA SER A 152 1.15 10.21 -6.52
C SER A 152 1.73 9.84 -7.90
N ASN A 153 2.29 10.79 -8.65
CA ASN A 153 2.87 10.56 -9.96
C ASN A 153 4.38 10.76 -10.03
N LEU A 154 5.00 11.24 -8.96
CA LEU A 154 6.40 11.63 -8.93
C LEU A 154 7.36 10.46 -9.20
N TRP A 155 7.01 9.25 -8.76
CA TRP A 155 7.80 8.06 -8.98
C TRP A 155 8.14 7.79 -10.45
N LYS A 156 7.30 8.27 -11.40
CA LYS A 156 7.49 8.11 -12.84
C LYS A 156 8.77 8.78 -13.36
N ILE A 157 9.28 9.79 -12.63
CA ILE A 157 10.55 10.46 -12.94
C ILE A 157 11.74 9.50 -12.73
N PHE A 158 11.60 8.56 -11.79
CA PHE A 158 12.65 7.64 -11.35
C PHE A 158 12.42 6.19 -11.84
N ASP A 159 11.53 6.04 -12.80
CA ASP A 159 11.19 4.75 -13.41
C ASP A 159 11.72 4.68 -14.85
N THR A 160 11.05 3.98 -15.72
CA THR A 160 11.42 3.85 -17.13
C THR A 160 11.25 5.15 -17.93
N GLN A 161 11.95 5.29 -19.03
CA GLN A 161 11.79 6.42 -19.96
C GLN A 161 10.32 6.53 -20.47
N ALA A 162 9.64 5.39 -20.63
CA ALA A 162 8.22 5.36 -21.02
C ALA A 162 7.31 5.97 -19.93
N SER A 163 7.60 5.68 -18.65
CA SER A 163 6.89 6.26 -17.52
C SER A 163 7.11 7.78 -17.43
N LEU A 164 8.35 8.22 -17.58
CA LEU A 164 8.71 9.63 -17.62
C LEU A 164 8.01 10.36 -18.79
N ASN A 165 8.06 9.78 -19.99
CA ASN A 165 7.35 10.36 -21.16
C ASN A 165 5.84 10.44 -20.92
N SER A 166 5.24 9.43 -20.32
CA SER A 166 3.82 9.43 -19.95
C SER A 166 3.48 10.53 -18.95
N LEU A 167 4.36 10.79 -17.97
CA LEU A 167 4.19 11.88 -17.01
C LEU A 167 4.24 13.24 -17.73
N ILE A 168 5.30 13.50 -18.50
CA ILE A 168 5.50 14.76 -19.23
C ILE A 168 4.30 15.00 -20.16
N TYR A 169 3.93 13.99 -20.96
CA TYR A 169 2.77 14.10 -21.86
C TYR A 169 1.49 14.47 -21.11
N SER A 170 1.21 13.80 -19.98
CA SER A 170 0.00 14.06 -19.18
C SER A 170 -0.06 15.47 -18.58
N LYS A 171 1.11 16.10 -18.39
CA LYS A 171 1.23 17.47 -17.88
C LYS A 171 1.29 18.52 -18.99
N CYS A 172 1.52 18.11 -20.23
CA CYS A 172 1.50 19.00 -21.40
C CYS A 172 0.11 19.08 -22.05
N VAL A 173 -0.59 17.94 -22.13
CA VAL A 173 -1.96 17.90 -22.68
C VAL A 173 -2.90 18.74 -21.81
N PRO A 174 -3.71 19.64 -22.39
CA PRO A 174 -4.73 20.37 -21.65
C PRO A 174 -5.61 19.41 -20.85
N ILE A 175 -5.92 19.80 -19.63
CA ILE A 175 -6.70 18.93 -18.74
C ILE A 175 -8.14 18.79 -19.26
N ASP A 176 -8.61 17.56 -19.33
CA ASP A 176 -10.00 17.24 -19.64
C ASP A 176 -10.71 16.77 -18.36
N ILE A 177 -11.34 17.70 -17.67
CA ILE A 177 -12.00 17.47 -16.38
C ILE A 177 -13.16 16.47 -16.53
N LYS A 178 -13.81 16.42 -17.70
CA LYS A 178 -14.94 15.50 -17.95
C LYS A 178 -14.55 14.03 -17.78
N LYS A 179 -13.27 13.68 -17.99
CA LYS A 179 -12.77 12.32 -17.75
C LYS A 179 -12.85 11.88 -16.28
N TYR A 180 -12.86 12.83 -15.36
CA TYR A 180 -12.90 12.56 -13.92
C TYR A 180 -14.34 12.53 -13.37
N GLN A 181 -15.33 12.89 -14.18
CA GLN A 181 -16.74 12.94 -13.79
C GLN A 181 -17.48 11.60 -13.90
N SER A 182 -16.88 10.58 -14.53
CA SER A 182 -17.48 9.25 -14.61
C SER A 182 -16.84 8.32 -13.59
N VAL A 183 -17.62 7.88 -12.61
CA VAL A 183 -17.15 6.96 -11.56
C VAL A 183 -17.45 5.52 -11.96
N ASN A 184 -16.40 4.71 -12.14
CA ASN A 184 -16.55 3.25 -12.23
C ASN A 184 -16.44 2.66 -10.82
N ILE A 185 -17.57 2.33 -10.22
CA ILE A 185 -17.68 1.79 -8.85
C ILE A 185 -16.99 0.44 -8.66
N ASP A 186 -16.74 -0.31 -9.72
CA ASP A 186 -16.03 -1.61 -9.69
C ASP A 186 -14.52 -1.45 -9.87
N SER A 187 -14.03 -0.22 -9.99
CA SER A 187 -12.59 0.02 -10.16
C SER A 187 -11.82 -0.08 -8.84
N PRO A 188 -10.54 -0.51 -8.88
CA PRO A 188 -9.68 -0.46 -7.70
C PRO A 188 -9.52 0.96 -7.12
N PHE A 189 -9.62 2.00 -7.95
CA PHE A 189 -9.61 3.39 -7.48
C PHE A 189 -10.83 3.71 -6.64
N HIS A 190 -12.02 3.25 -7.06
CA HIS A 190 -13.22 3.45 -6.29
C HIS A 190 -13.20 2.66 -4.97
N ASN A 191 -12.57 1.48 -4.97
CA ASN A 191 -12.35 0.72 -3.73
C ASN A 191 -11.54 1.54 -2.70
N GLY A 192 -10.46 2.21 -3.15
CA GLY A 192 -9.71 3.16 -2.32
C GLY A 192 -10.63 4.23 -1.74
N HIS A 193 -11.34 4.94 -2.59
CA HIS A 193 -12.25 6.01 -2.18
C HIS A 193 -13.34 5.55 -1.18
N LYS A 194 -13.88 4.35 -1.38
CA LYS A 194 -14.89 3.77 -0.51
C LYS A 194 -14.36 3.43 0.89
N TYR A 195 -13.13 2.94 1.00
CA TYR A 195 -12.59 2.42 2.27
C TYR A 195 -11.58 3.33 2.96
N GLU A 196 -11.07 4.36 2.30
CA GLU A 196 -10.12 5.33 2.88
C GLU A 196 -10.66 5.98 4.17
N PRO A 197 -11.90 6.53 4.21
CA PRO A 197 -12.43 7.11 5.44
C PRO A 197 -12.56 6.08 6.56
N LEU A 198 -12.97 4.85 6.23
CA LEU A 198 -13.09 3.77 7.21
C LEU A 198 -11.73 3.35 7.77
N SER A 199 -10.70 3.32 6.93
CA SER A 199 -9.32 3.06 7.35
C SER A 199 -8.83 4.11 8.33
N LEU A 200 -9.12 5.39 8.06
CA LEU A 200 -8.78 6.50 8.96
C LEU A 200 -9.55 6.42 10.29
N MET A 201 -10.84 6.05 10.27
CA MET A 201 -11.61 5.84 11.50
C MET A 201 -10.97 4.75 12.38
N ILE A 202 -10.55 3.62 11.77
CA ILE A 202 -9.88 2.53 12.50
C ILE A 202 -8.53 2.98 13.04
N TYR A 203 -7.75 3.70 12.24
CA TYR A 203 -6.46 4.25 12.65
C TYR A 203 -6.61 5.25 13.81
N GLU A 204 -7.58 6.15 13.76
CA GLU A 204 -7.88 7.12 14.82
C GLU A 204 -8.21 6.42 16.14
N GLU A 205 -9.00 5.35 16.07
CA GLU A 205 -9.35 4.57 17.26
C GLU A 205 -8.14 3.80 17.82
N LEU A 206 -7.37 3.12 16.96
CA LEU A 206 -6.21 2.32 17.37
C LEU A 206 -5.16 3.16 18.13
N TYR A 207 -4.96 4.39 17.71
CA TYR A 207 -3.91 5.25 18.26
C TYR A 207 -4.43 6.40 19.12
N ASP A 208 -5.70 6.39 19.43
CA ASP A 208 -6.36 7.50 20.17
C ASP A 208 -5.92 8.87 19.63
N THR A 209 -5.99 9.02 18.31
CA THR A 209 -5.56 10.24 17.60
C THR A 209 -6.69 10.87 16.80
N LYS A 210 -6.39 11.99 16.16
CA LYS A 210 -7.29 12.65 15.21
C LYS A 210 -6.52 13.02 13.96
N VAL A 211 -7.01 12.56 12.83
CA VAL A 211 -6.46 12.85 11.50
C VAL A 211 -7.29 13.95 10.86
N SER A 212 -6.63 14.99 10.38
CA SER A 212 -7.27 16.08 9.64
C SER A 212 -6.90 15.98 8.17
N GLU A 213 -7.89 16.18 7.31
CA GLU A 213 -7.70 16.27 5.87
C GLU A 213 -7.11 17.62 5.48
N TYR A 214 -6.29 17.59 4.44
CA TYR A 214 -5.72 18.76 3.79
C TYR A 214 -5.90 18.65 2.28
N GLY A 215 -5.97 19.80 1.62
CA GLY A 215 -6.06 19.86 0.17
C GLY A 215 -4.72 19.56 -0.52
N CYS A 216 -4.54 20.15 -1.69
CA CYS A 216 -3.29 20.09 -2.41
C CYS A 216 -2.35 21.21 -1.94
N ILE A 217 -1.29 20.83 -1.22
CA ILE A 217 -0.31 21.73 -0.59
C ILE A 217 0.83 21.99 -1.56
N THR A 218 1.28 23.25 -1.65
CA THR A 218 2.45 23.66 -2.45
C THR A 218 3.71 23.67 -1.60
N HIS A 219 4.84 23.20 -2.15
CA HIS A 219 6.15 23.30 -1.53
C HIS A 219 6.58 24.76 -1.35
N ASP A 220 7.29 25.07 -0.26
CA ASP A 220 7.65 26.45 0.09
C ASP A 220 8.55 27.15 -0.93
N ASN A 221 9.51 26.41 -1.50
CA ASN A 221 10.54 26.98 -2.39
C ASN A 221 10.30 26.62 -3.87
N TYR A 222 9.43 25.67 -4.17
CA TYR A 222 9.20 25.15 -5.51
C TYR A 222 7.70 25.00 -5.78
N GLU A 223 7.06 26.04 -6.31
CA GLU A 223 5.60 26.09 -6.52
C GLU A 223 5.05 24.94 -7.37
N PHE A 224 5.89 24.38 -8.25
CA PHE A 224 5.49 23.25 -9.09
C PHE A 224 5.50 21.90 -8.34
N LEU A 225 6.07 21.82 -7.15
CA LEU A 225 6.04 20.61 -6.30
C LEU A 225 4.83 20.70 -5.37
N LYS A 226 3.93 19.71 -5.49
CA LYS A 226 2.65 19.71 -4.77
C LYS A 226 2.33 18.33 -4.19
N ALA A 227 1.69 18.30 -3.04
CA ALA A 227 1.29 17.07 -2.39
C ALA A 227 -0.09 17.18 -1.76
N SER A 228 -0.83 16.08 -1.76
CA SER A 228 -2.08 15.93 -1.01
C SER A 228 -1.91 14.66 -0.18
N PRO A 229 -1.53 14.77 1.11
CA PRO A 229 -1.56 13.63 2.02
C PRO A 229 -3.02 13.22 2.28
N ASP A 230 -3.25 11.94 2.54
CA ASP A 230 -4.59 11.46 2.89
C ASP A 230 -5.00 11.97 4.28
N GLY A 231 -4.03 12.33 5.12
CA GLY A 231 -4.27 13.03 6.36
C GLY A 231 -3.00 13.36 7.14
N ILE A 232 -3.18 14.20 8.18
CA ILE A 232 -2.12 14.55 9.15
C ILE A 232 -2.69 14.43 10.55
N ASN A 233 -1.95 13.81 11.46
CA ASN A 233 -2.34 13.70 12.87
C ASN A 233 -2.31 15.06 13.55
N THR A 234 -3.45 15.48 14.12
CA THR A 234 -3.64 16.82 14.72
C THR A 234 -4.04 16.80 16.18
N LYS A 235 -4.17 15.63 16.82
CA LYS A 235 -4.45 15.51 18.26
C LYS A 235 -3.20 15.88 19.05
N ARG A 236 -3.22 17.06 19.70
CA ARG A 236 -2.12 17.51 20.55
C ARG A 236 -1.90 16.58 21.75
N GLY A 237 -0.65 16.36 22.10
CA GLY A 237 -0.27 15.45 23.18
C GLY A 237 -0.22 13.98 22.78
N ASN A 238 -0.65 13.63 21.57
CA ASN A 238 -0.50 12.30 21.02
C ASN A 238 0.94 12.15 20.45
N PRO A 239 1.62 11.01 20.63
CA PRO A 239 2.97 10.77 20.07
C PRO A 239 3.02 10.91 18.54
N ARG A 240 1.90 10.73 17.84
CA ARG A 240 1.81 10.87 16.39
C ARG A 240 1.49 12.28 15.90
N TYR A 241 1.48 13.30 16.79
CA TYR A 241 1.15 14.67 16.43
C TYR A 241 2.07 15.20 15.32
N GLY A 242 1.50 15.59 14.19
CA GLY A 242 2.24 16.04 13.00
C GLY A 242 2.68 14.93 12.06
N ARG A 243 2.41 13.66 12.37
CA ARG A 243 2.70 12.53 11.47
C ARG A 243 1.65 12.48 10.35
N LEU A 244 2.12 12.34 9.10
CA LEU A 244 1.25 12.12 7.95
C LEU A 244 0.67 10.71 7.99
N VAL A 245 -0.42 10.51 7.29
CA VAL A 245 -0.97 9.18 7.00
C VAL A 245 -1.16 9.07 5.49
N GLU A 246 -0.67 7.98 4.91
CA GLU A 246 -0.92 7.59 3.52
C GLU A 246 -1.69 6.27 3.53
N VAL A 247 -2.90 6.27 2.97
CA VAL A 247 -3.82 5.13 3.01
C VAL A 247 -3.83 4.37 1.70
N LYS A 248 -3.79 3.04 1.78
CA LYS A 248 -3.99 2.16 0.64
C LYS A 248 -4.96 1.04 0.99
N ASN A 249 -5.94 0.82 0.12
CA ASN A 249 -6.94 -0.23 0.25
C ASN A 249 -6.81 -1.24 -0.90
N PRO A 250 -5.78 -2.11 -0.88
CA PRO A 250 -5.58 -3.09 -1.95
C PRO A 250 -6.71 -4.13 -1.97
N VAL A 251 -7.12 -4.53 -3.18
CA VAL A 251 -8.22 -5.51 -3.37
C VAL A 251 -7.72 -6.96 -3.27
N SER A 252 -6.52 -7.25 -3.78
CA SER A 252 -6.09 -8.63 -4.00
C SER A 252 -4.68 -8.99 -3.57
N ARG A 253 -3.80 -8.00 -3.28
CA ARG A 253 -2.44 -8.30 -2.83
C ARG A 253 -2.40 -8.52 -1.31
N LYS A 254 -1.48 -9.34 -0.88
CA LYS A 254 -1.16 -9.50 0.54
C LYS A 254 -0.41 -8.28 1.07
N LEU A 255 -0.59 -7.99 2.36
CA LEU A 255 0.13 -6.93 3.06
C LEU A 255 1.45 -7.51 3.56
N THR A 256 2.56 -6.97 3.10
CA THR A 256 3.90 -7.41 3.50
C THR A 256 4.55 -6.47 4.52
N GLY A 257 3.96 -5.29 4.74
CA GLY A 257 4.60 -4.25 5.55
C GLY A 257 5.70 -3.48 4.81
N ILE A 258 6.02 -3.84 3.57
CA ILE A 258 7.03 -3.15 2.76
C ILE A 258 6.32 -2.22 1.76
N PRO A 259 6.48 -0.89 1.88
CA PRO A 259 5.94 0.03 0.89
C PRO A 259 6.56 -0.22 -0.48
N LYS A 260 5.75 -0.24 -1.52
CA LYS A 260 6.28 -0.24 -2.88
C LYS A 260 7.04 1.05 -3.15
N LYS A 261 8.02 0.99 -4.06
CA LYS A 261 8.84 2.14 -4.46
C LYS A 261 8.00 3.39 -4.81
N ASP A 262 6.91 3.22 -5.55
CA ASP A 262 6.02 4.32 -5.92
C ASP A 262 5.33 4.97 -4.70
N TYR A 263 4.88 4.18 -3.72
CA TYR A 263 4.30 4.68 -2.48
C TYR A 263 5.35 5.32 -1.57
N TRP A 264 6.55 4.73 -1.49
CA TRP A 264 7.63 5.32 -0.71
C TRP A 264 8.03 6.70 -1.25
N ILE A 265 8.21 6.84 -2.57
CA ILE A 265 8.50 8.12 -3.23
C ILE A 265 7.35 9.13 -2.99
N GLN A 266 6.11 8.67 -3.05
CA GLN A 266 4.94 9.50 -2.75
C GLN A 266 5.03 10.07 -1.33
N MET A 267 5.28 9.24 -0.32
CA MET A 267 5.41 9.67 1.08
C MET A 267 6.61 10.58 1.31
N GLN A 268 7.76 10.29 0.71
CA GLN A 268 8.93 11.20 0.79
C GLN A 268 8.58 12.60 0.27
N HIS A 269 7.87 12.66 -0.84
CA HIS A 269 7.48 13.94 -1.41
C HIS A 269 6.42 14.67 -0.55
N GLN A 270 5.48 13.95 0.01
CA GLN A 270 4.50 14.52 0.94
C GLN A 270 5.17 15.10 2.18
N MET A 271 6.11 14.35 2.77
CA MET A 271 6.87 14.82 3.94
C MET A 271 7.71 16.05 3.62
N GLU A 272 8.31 16.11 2.42
CA GLU A 272 9.09 17.27 1.98
C GLU A 272 8.22 18.51 1.80
N VAL A 273 7.11 18.37 1.07
CA VAL A 273 6.17 19.47 0.79
C VAL A 273 5.53 20.02 2.07
N CYS A 274 5.21 19.12 3.02
CA CYS A 274 4.63 19.49 4.31
C CYS A 274 5.68 19.91 5.33
N ASP A 275 6.98 19.72 5.06
CA ASP A 275 8.08 19.90 6.00
C ASP A 275 7.82 19.19 7.34
N LEU A 276 7.39 17.93 7.26
CA LEU A 276 7.17 17.00 8.36
C LEU A 276 8.04 15.75 8.16
N ASN A 277 8.37 15.03 9.24
CA ASN A 277 9.43 14.04 9.19
C ASN A 277 8.94 12.57 9.19
N GLU A 278 7.66 12.35 9.42
CA GLU A 278 7.11 11.02 9.61
C GLU A 278 5.81 10.83 8.82
N CYS A 279 5.60 9.63 8.31
CA CYS A 279 4.38 9.23 7.64
C CYS A 279 4.05 7.78 8.02
N ASP A 280 2.85 7.52 8.54
CA ASP A 280 2.36 6.16 8.70
C ASP A 280 1.78 5.69 7.37
N PHE A 281 2.33 4.60 6.83
CA PHE A 281 1.81 3.91 5.68
C PHE A 281 0.76 2.90 6.14
N LEU A 282 -0.51 3.28 5.99
CA LEU A 282 -1.67 2.51 6.42
C LEU A 282 -2.23 1.70 5.26
N GLU A 283 -2.14 0.39 5.35
CA GLU A 283 -2.76 -0.52 4.40
C GLU A 283 -3.86 -1.33 5.07
N THR A 284 -5.04 -1.39 4.46
CA THR A 284 -6.16 -2.19 4.97
C THR A 284 -6.80 -2.99 3.86
N ILE A 285 -7.16 -4.22 4.15
CA ILE A 285 -7.95 -5.08 3.27
C ILE A 285 -9.31 -5.27 3.88
N PHE A 286 -10.33 -4.77 3.21
CA PHE A 286 -11.71 -5.01 3.57
C PHE A 286 -12.34 -6.03 2.65
N LYS A 287 -13.24 -6.84 3.23
CA LYS A 287 -14.14 -7.72 2.50
C LYS A 287 -15.56 -7.40 2.89
N SER A 288 -16.51 -7.78 2.04
CA SER A 288 -17.93 -7.58 2.29
C SER A 288 -18.65 -8.91 2.35
N TYR A 289 -19.66 -9.02 3.19
CA TYR A 289 -20.62 -10.10 3.16
C TYR A 289 -21.60 -9.88 2.00
N ASP A 290 -22.12 -10.95 1.47
CA ASP A 290 -23.08 -10.89 0.37
C ASP A 290 -24.44 -10.33 0.83
N ASN A 291 -24.79 -10.52 2.12
CA ASN A 291 -26.06 -10.06 2.69
C ASN A 291 -25.99 -9.90 4.21
N GLU A 292 -27.05 -9.29 4.79
CA GLU A 292 -27.20 -9.09 6.23
C GLU A 292 -27.21 -10.41 7.02
N GLN A 293 -27.78 -11.47 6.47
CA GLN A 293 -27.91 -12.75 7.18
C GLN A 293 -26.54 -13.37 7.43
N GLU A 294 -25.63 -13.31 6.45
CA GLU A 294 -24.25 -13.77 6.62
C GLU A 294 -23.51 -12.92 7.65
N PHE A 295 -23.66 -11.58 7.56
CA PHE A 295 -23.11 -10.67 8.54
C PHE A 295 -23.58 -10.98 9.96
N MET A 296 -24.87 -11.22 10.15
CA MET A 296 -25.44 -11.48 11.48
C MET A 296 -25.07 -12.86 12.05
N LYS A 297 -24.79 -13.84 11.19
CA LYS A 297 -24.35 -15.18 11.62
C LYS A 297 -22.90 -15.25 12.06
N ASP A 298 -22.05 -14.35 11.57
CA ASP A 298 -20.62 -14.37 11.83
C ASP A 298 -20.28 -13.57 13.09
N GLY A 299 -20.16 -14.26 14.22
CA GLY A 299 -19.73 -13.69 15.49
C GLY A 299 -20.73 -12.73 16.16
N THR A 300 -20.27 -11.53 16.52
CA THR A 300 -21.10 -10.48 17.14
C THR A 300 -21.50 -9.41 16.13
N PHE A 301 -22.19 -8.36 16.52
CA PHE A 301 -22.53 -7.24 15.64
C PHE A 301 -21.29 -6.45 15.17
N THR A 302 -20.20 -6.46 15.95
CA THR A 302 -18.99 -5.67 15.72
C THR A 302 -17.72 -6.49 15.45
N LYS A 303 -17.78 -7.82 15.69
CA LYS A 303 -16.64 -8.72 15.47
C LYS A 303 -17.07 -10.01 14.80
N THR A 304 -16.23 -10.50 13.88
CA THR A 304 -16.35 -11.82 13.27
C THR A 304 -16.11 -12.92 14.31
N THR A 305 -16.35 -14.16 13.94
CA THR A 305 -16.09 -15.33 14.81
C THR A 305 -14.61 -15.47 15.16
N ASP A 306 -13.71 -15.09 14.25
CA ASP A 306 -12.25 -15.06 14.43
C ASP A 306 -11.74 -13.71 15.00
N GLY A 307 -12.62 -12.85 15.50
CA GLY A 307 -12.28 -11.63 16.23
C GLY A 307 -11.97 -10.40 15.40
N LYS A 308 -12.04 -10.47 14.07
CA LYS A 308 -11.84 -9.32 13.17
C LYS A 308 -12.94 -8.28 13.34
N ARG A 309 -12.60 -7.03 13.15
CA ARG A 309 -13.58 -5.92 13.16
C ARG A 309 -14.54 -6.04 11.99
N LYS A 310 -15.81 -5.78 12.24
CA LYS A 310 -16.82 -5.69 11.19
C LYS A 310 -17.81 -4.57 11.48
N GLY A 311 -18.54 -4.13 10.46
CA GLY A 311 -19.48 -3.05 10.57
C GLY A 311 -20.29 -2.85 9.29
N ILE A 312 -20.97 -1.72 9.25
CA ILE A 312 -21.91 -1.40 8.17
C ILE A 312 -21.61 0.01 7.67
N MET A 313 -21.75 0.21 6.37
CA MET A 313 -21.82 1.52 5.75
C MET A 313 -22.98 1.55 4.77
N ILE A 314 -23.56 2.73 4.56
CA ILE A 314 -24.68 2.93 3.66
C ILE A 314 -24.17 3.61 2.38
N ARG A 315 -24.54 3.09 1.23
CA ARG A 315 -24.28 3.71 -0.06
C ARG A 315 -25.53 4.42 -0.56
N TYR A 316 -25.37 5.70 -0.81
CA TYR A 316 -26.32 6.55 -1.52
C TYR A 316 -25.79 6.92 -2.88
N TYR A 317 -26.67 7.50 -3.69
CA TYR A 317 -26.32 8.05 -4.99
C TYR A 317 -26.89 9.45 -5.14
N ASP A 318 -26.03 10.41 -5.46
CA ASP A 318 -26.43 11.78 -5.81
C ASP A 318 -26.18 12.01 -7.29
N ASN A 319 -27.19 11.75 -8.13
CA ASN A 319 -27.26 12.01 -9.58
C ASN A 319 -26.01 11.64 -10.43
N LYS A 320 -24.80 11.61 -9.86
CA LYS A 320 -23.55 11.34 -10.57
C LYS A 320 -22.53 10.54 -9.77
N GLU A 321 -22.55 10.62 -8.43
CA GLU A 321 -21.50 10.04 -7.59
C GLU A 321 -22.07 9.24 -6.42
N PRO A 322 -21.43 8.13 -6.05
CA PRO A 322 -21.77 7.40 -4.84
C PRO A 322 -21.30 8.18 -3.61
N ILE A 323 -22.18 8.26 -2.61
CA ILE A 323 -21.91 8.84 -1.31
C ILE A 323 -21.98 7.71 -0.28
N TYR A 324 -21.07 7.70 0.69
CA TYR A 324 -20.99 6.71 1.74
C TYR A 324 -21.14 7.34 3.11
N GLU A 325 -22.01 6.76 3.92
CA GLU A 325 -22.13 7.06 5.36
C GLU A 325 -21.67 5.84 6.14
N TYR A 326 -20.77 6.04 7.09
CA TYR A 326 -20.11 4.97 7.85
C TYR A 326 -20.70 4.93 9.25
N ALA A 327 -21.21 3.77 9.66
CA ALA A 327 -21.65 3.59 11.04
C ALA A 327 -20.44 3.77 11.99
N PRO A 328 -20.65 4.35 13.18
CA PRO A 328 -19.62 4.44 14.20
C PRO A 328 -18.99 3.06 14.48
N LEU A 329 -17.67 3.02 14.69
CA LEU A 329 -16.99 1.79 15.07
C LEU A 329 -17.51 1.29 16.43
N ASN A 330 -17.60 -0.02 16.59
CA ASN A 330 -18.07 -0.67 17.83
C ASN A 330 -19.48 -0.29 18.29
N ILE A 331 -20.30 0.25 17.40
CA ILE A 331 -21.71 0.59 17.69
C ILE A 331 -22.50 -0.66 18.09
N SER A 332 -23.35 -0.57 19.11
CA SER A 332 -24.28 -1.65 19.45
C SER A 332 -25.36 -1.80 18.38
N LYS A 333 -26.03 -2.97 18.32
CA LYS A 333 -27.15 -3.17 17.40
C LYS A 333 -28.28 -2.17 17.65
N GLN A 334 -28.57 -1.85 18.92
CA GLN A 334 -29.63 -0.90 19.30
C GLN A 334 -29.28 0.52 18.87
N ASP A 335 -28.05 0.98 19.13
CA ASP A 335 -27.58 2.30 18.73
C ASP A 335 -27.47 2.42 17.21
N PHE A 336 -27.14 1.33 16.54
CA PHE A 336 -27.11 1.28 15.07
C PHE A 336 -28.49 1.55 14.48
N ASP A 337 -29.54 0.96 15.02
CA ASP A 337 -30.90 1.18 14.51
C ASP A 337 -31.33 2.65 14.67
N VAL A 338 -30.91 3.33 15.74
CA VAL A 338 -31.10 4.77 15.92
C VAL A 338 -30.28 5.55 14.88
N TRP A 339 -29.00 5.32 14.82
CA TRP A 339 -28.08 5.96 13.85
C TRP A 339 -28.56 5.78 12.41
N TYR A 340 -29.02 4.57 12.06
CA TYR A 340 -29.52 4.25 10.72
C TYR A 340 -30.72 5.13 10.36
N ASN A 341 -31.71 5.23 11.25
CA ASN A 341 -32.91 6.04 11.01
C ASN A 341 -32.57 7.54 10.90
N GLU A 342 -31.70 8.05 11.76
CA GLU A 342 -31.23 9.43 11.70
C GLU A 342 -30.47 9.71 10.39
N THR A 343 -29.60 8.79 9.96
CA THR A 343 -28.83 8.89 8.73
C THR A 343 -29.73 8.83 7.49
N MET A 344 -30.75 7.97 7.49
CA MET A 344 -31.75 7.90 6.43
C MET A 344 -32.55 9.21 6.31
N GLU A 345 -32.96 9.80 7.43
CA GLU A 345 -33.68 11.09 7.43
C GLU A 345 -32.80 12.24 7.00
N LYS A 346 -31.54 12.30 7.48
CA LYS A 346 -30.53 13.28 7.07
C LYS A 346 -30.32 13.28 5.55
N ASN A 347 -30.26 12.09 4.96
CA ASN A 347 -29.95 11.87 3.55
C ASN A 347 -31.19 11.58 2.68
N LYS A 348 -32.39 11.95 3.10
CA LYS A 348 -33.65 11.68 2.38
C LYS A 348 -33.72 12.26 0.96
N ASN A 349 -32.89 13.24 0.64
CA ASN A 349 -32.77 13.83 -0.69
C ASN A 349 -31.85 13.02 -1.63
N LEU A 350 -31.12 12.03 -1.09
CA LEU A 350 -30.26 11.13 -1.84
C LEU A 350 -30.99 9.81 -2.14
N THR A 351 -30.58 9.15 -3.21
CA THR A 351 -31.10 7.81 -3.51
C THR A 351 -30.34 6.77 -2.71
N TRP A 352 -30.98 6.10 -1.76
CA TRP A 352 -30.43 4.94 -1.08
C TRP A 352 -30.24 3.80 -2.09
N ILE A 353 -29.08 3.14 -2.06
CA ILE A 353 -28.75 2.03 -2.95
C ILE A 353 -28.67 0.72 -2.18
N GLU A 354 -27.80 0.66 -1.16
CA GLU A 354 -27.60 -0.56 -0.38
C GLU A 354 -26.91 -0.27 0.96
N ASN A 355 -27.03 -1.22 1.88
CA ASN A 355 -26.16 -1.35 3.04
C ASN A 355 -25.02 -2.30 2.68
N ILE A 356 -23.79 -1.88 2.93
CA ILE A 356 -22.58 -2.67 2.70
C ILE A 356 -22.10 -3.18 4.05
N TYR A 357 -22.15 -4.50 4.21
CA TYR A 357 -21.71 -5.21 5.41
C TYR A 357 -20.25 -5.60 5.20
N TRP A 358 -19.34 -5.01 5.97
CA TRP A 358 -17.90 -5.17 5.78
C TRP A 358 -17.23 -5.83 6.98
N TYR A 359 -16.04 -6.42 6.76
CA TYR A 359 -15.11 -6.78 7.81
C TYR A 359 -13.67 -6.46 7.37
N LEU A 360 -12.82 -6.17 8.38
CA LEU A 360 -11.41 -5.90 8.19
C LEU A 360 -10.66 -7.23 8.12
N GLU A 361 -10.24 -7.60 6.92
CA GLU A 361 -9.51 -8.85 6.71
C GLU A 361 -8.06 -8.77 7.19
N ASP A 362 -7.38 -7.67 6.89
CA ASP A 362 -5.98 -7.46 7.26
C ASP A 362 -5.65 -5.97 7.38
N ILE A 363 -4.66 -5.63 8.22
CA ILE A 363 -4.19 -4.27 8.44
C ILE A 363 -2.67 -4.28 8.63
N SER A 364 -2.00 -3.31 8.02
CA SER A 364 -0.57 -3.06 8.21
C SER A 364 -0.34 -1.57 8.36
N ILE A 365 0.44 -1.17 9.35
CA ILE A 365 0.78 0.23 9.63
C ILE A 365 2.29 0.30 9.82
N ILE A 366 2.97 0.97 8.90
CA ILE A 366 4.43 1.06 8.87
C ILE A 366 4.87 2.51 8.92
N LEU A 367 5.76 2.84 9.85
CA LEU A 367 6.38 4.15 9.90
C LEU A 367 7.39 4.31 8.76
N VAL A 368 7.21 5.35 7.99
CA VAL A 368 8.18 5.81 6.98
C VAL A 368 8.72 7.15 7.42
N THR A 369 10.04 7.24 7.59
CA THR A 369 10.71 8.48 7.95
C THR A 369 11.18 9.24 6.72
N ARG A 370 11.28 10.58 6.86
CA ARG A 370 11.74 11.46 5.79
C ARG A 370 13.22 11.23 5.50
N ASN A 371 13.54 10.94 4.25
CA ASN A 371 14.92 10.79 3.77
C ASN A 371 15.37 12.03 2.99
N ARG A 372 15.94 13.01 3.69
CA ARG A 372 16.42 14.26 3.08
C ARG A 372 17.58 14.04 2.13
N LYS A 373 18.47 13.08 2.41
CA LYS A 373 19.63 12.75 1.57
C LYS A 373 19.15 12.28 0.19
N TRP A 374 18.19 11.38 0.16
CA TRP A 374 17.56 10.92 -1.08
C TRP A 374 16.86 12.07 -1.81
N TYR A 375 16.05 12.85 -1.09
CA TYR A 375 15.27 13.91 -1.70
C TYR A 375 16.17 14.98 -2.35
N ASN A 376 17.25 15.38 -1.69
CA ASN A 376 18.22 16.34 -2.22
C ASN A 376 18.89 15.83 -3.51
N LYS A 377 19.16 14.51 -3.61
CA LYS A 377 19.68 13.90 -4.84
C LYS A 377 18.61 13.81 -5.95
N ALA A 378 17.36 13.63 -5.58
CA ALA A 378 16.24 13.50 -6.52
C ALA A 378 15.73 14.83 -7.07
N LEU A 379 15.84 15.92 -6.30
CA LEU A 379 15.31 17.24 -6.62
C LEU A 379 15.80 17.82 -7.96
N PRO A 380 17.10 17.75 -8.33
CA PRO A 380 17.55 18.24 -9.63
C PRO A 380 16.82 17.62 -10.82
N LYS A 381 16.54 16.31 -10.75
CA LYS A 381 15.80 15.59 -11.80
C LYS A 381 14.33 15.99 -11.86
N MET A 382 13.71 16.34 -10.73
CA MET A 382 12.36 16.89 -10.67
C MET A 382 12.30 18.26 -11.33
N ILE A 383 13.30 19.12 -11.04
CA ILE A 383 13.42 20.48 -11.63
C ILE A 383 13.61 20.35 -13.15
N GLU A 384 14.53 19.50 -13.62
CA GLU A 384 14.75 19.23 -15.03
C GLU A 384 13.46 18.77 -15.74
N THR A 385 12.76 17.81 -15.12
CA THR A 385 11.48 17.31 -15.65
C THR A 385 10.45 18.40 -15.77
N TRP A 386 10.32 19.27 -14.75
CA TRP A 386 9.38 20.37 -14.79
C TRP A 386 9.75 21.40 -15.87
N ASN A 387 11.03 21.75 -15.97
CA ASN A 387 11.52 22.64 -17.03
C ASN A 387 11.23 22.08 -18.42
N THR A 388 11.38 20.77 -18.60
CA THR A 388 11.01 20.05 -19.83
C THR A 388 9.50 20.19 -20.11
N ILE A 389 8.64 20.00 -19.10
CA ILE A 389 7.18 20.17 -19.25
C ILE A 389 6.84 21.61 -19.69
N VAL A 390 7.41 22.61 -19.01
CA VAL A 390 7.18 24.02 -19.33
C VAL A 390 7.64 24.36 -20.75
N LYS A 391 8.77 23.84 -21.18
CA LYS A 391 9.30 23.99 -22.52
C LYS A 391 8.40 23.33 -23.57
N GLU A 392 8.07 22.05 -23.37
CA GLU A 392 7.30 21.25 -24.32
C GLU A 392 5.83 21.67 -24.43
N ARG A 393 5.25 22.27 -23.39
CA ARG A 393 3.94 22.93 -23.48
C ARG A 393 3.90 24.02 -24.57
N LYS A 394 5.05 24.66 -24.87
CA LYS A 394 5.17 25.72 -25.87
C LYS A 394 5.66 25.20 -27.22
N GLU A 395 6.62 24.28 -27.22
CA GLU A 395 7.32 23.83 -28.42
C GLU A 395 6.68 22.60 -29.07
N GLY A 396 5.83 21.86 -28.32
CA GLY A 396 5.17 20.64 -28.77
C GLY A 396 5.61 19.39 -28.00
N TYR A 397 4.67 18.51 -27.75
CA TYR A 397 4.83 17.33 -26.89
C TYR A 397 4.34 16.02 -27.52
N GLU A 398 3.93 16.03 -28.79
CA GLU A 398 3.32 14.86 -29.45
C GLU A 398 4.27 13.66 -29.54
N HIS A 399 5.58 13.87 -29.58
CA HIS A 399 6.62 12.84 -29.58
C HIS A 399 6.65 12.00 -28.29
N ARG A 400 6.03 12.51 -27.19
CA ARG A 400 5.92 11.82 -25.91
C ARG A 400 4.65 10.98 -25.77
N LYS A 401 3.79 11.01 -26.76
CA LYS A 401 2.52 10.31 -26.73
C LYS A 401 2.71 8.81 -26.47
N PRO A 402 2.05 8.24 -25.45
CA PRO A 402 2.16 6.83 -25.19
C PRO A 402 1.68 6.00 -26.38
N ASN A 403 2.45 5.01 -26.79
CA ASN A 403 2.02 4.04 -27.78
C ASN A 403 0.75 3.34 -27.28
N LYS A 404 -0.31 3.36 -28.08
CA LYS A 404 -1.50 2.57 -27.76
C LYS A 404 -1.07 1.10 -27.72
N ARG A 405 -1.11 0.48 -26.52
CA ARG A 405 -1.02 -0.96 -26.45
C ARG A 405 -2.15 -1.53 -27.29
N GLU A 406 -1.83 -2.31 -28.30
CA GLU A 406 -2.84 -3.14 -28.97
C GLU A 406 -3.55 -3.90 -27.87
N LYS A 407 -4.87 -3.78 -27.82
CA LYS A 407 -5.68 -4.56 -26.88
C LYS A 407 -5.43 -6.02 -27.28
N LYS A 408 -4.55 -6.72 -26.55
CA LYS A 408 -4.53 -8.19 -26.63
C LYS A 408 -5.96 -8.60 -26.43
N ALA A 409 -6.51 -9.31 -27.40
CA ALA A 409 -7.86 -9.87 -27.31
C ALA A 409 -7.94 -10.54 -25.92
N LYS A 410 -8.90 -10.11 -25.11
CA LYS A 410 -9.12 -10.75 -23.81
C LYS A 410 -9.23 -12.23 -24.11
N PRO A 411 -8.44 -13.11 -23.45
CA PRO A 411 -8.69 -14.53 -23.60
C PRO A 411 -10.19 -14.72 -23.34
N PRO A 412 -10.86 -15.55 -24.14
CA PRO A 412 -12.30 -15.74 -23.98
C PRO A 412 -12.54 -16.02 -22.50
N LYS A 413 -13.46 -15.27 -21.88
CA LYS A 413 -13.85 -15.52 -20.48
C LYS A 413 -14.02 -17.02 -20.39
N LYS A 414 -13.22 -17.68 -19.54
CA LYS A 414 -13.48 -19.07 -19.19
C LYS A 414 -14.92 -19.05 -18.71
N ILE A 415 -15.83 -19.53 -19.54
CA ILE A 415 -17.19 -19.83 -19.11
C ILE A 415 -16.94 -20.71 -17.90
N LYS A 416 -17.40 -20.31 -16.72
CA LYS A 416 -17.47 -21.22 -15.58
C LYS A 416 -18.28 -22.37 -16.10
N THR A 417 -17.63 -23.44 -16.51
CA THR A 417 -18.27 -24.72 -16.77
C THR A 417 -18.96 -25.04 -15.45
N GLN A 418 -20.28 -25.00 -15.46
CA GLN A 418 -21.05 -25.62 -14.39
C GLN A 418 -20.47 -27.02 -14.25
N GLU A 419 -20.09 -27.39 -13.04
CA GLU A 419 -19.66 -28.76 -12.79
C GLU A 419 -20.72 -29.71 -13.34
N PRO A 420 -20.32 -30.79 -14.02
CA PRO A 420 -21.28 -31.72 -14.60
C PRO A 420 -22.10 -32.30 -13.45
N VAL A 421 -23.39 -32.06 -13.47
CA VAL A 421 -24.31 -32.74 -12.54
C VAL A 421 -24.47 -34.18 -13.02
N ILE A 422 -24.07 -35.12 -12.21
CA ILE A 422 -24.15 -36.56 -12.49
C ILE A 422 -25.47 -37.09 -11.90
N TYR A 423 -26.30 -37.68 -12.71
CA TYR A 423 -27.56 -38.26 -12.25
C TYR A 423 -27.48 -39.80 -12.32
N ASN A 424 -28.08 -40.45 -11.33
CA ASN A 424 -28.34 -41.88 -11.40
C ASN A 424 -29.39 -42.23 -12.48
N ASN A 425 -29.52 -43.48 -12.81
CA ASN A 425 -30.53 -43.96 -13.79
C ASN A 425 -31.96 -43.63 -13.39
N ASP A 426 -32.25 -43.31 -12.13
CA ASP A 426 -33.53 -42.88 -11.59
C ASP A 426 -33.72 -41.35 -11.56
N GLY A 427 -32.72 -40.57 -12.02
CA GLY A 427 -32.77 -39.10 -12.09
C GLY A 427 -32.42 -38.34 -10.81
N THR A 428 -31.86 -39.03 -9.80
CA THR A 428 -31.42 -38.36 -8.56
C THR A 428 -29.97 -37.88 -8.64
N ASP A 429 -29.67 -36.70 -7.99
CA ASP A 429 -28.34 -36.11 -7.95
C ASP A 429 -27.39 -36.93 -7.06
N ILE A 430 -26.15 -37.16 -7.52
CA ILE A 430 -25.08 -37.76 -6.73
C ILE A 430 -24.18 -36.63 -6.25
N THR A 431 -24.14 -36.36 -4.93
CA THR A 431 -23.20 -35.44 -4.31
C THR A 431 -21.82 -36.09 -4.12
N SER A 432 -20.77 -35.31 -4.34
CA SER A 432 -19.39 -35.62 -4.75
C SER A 432 -18.44 -36.24 -3.70
N ASP A 433 -18.88 -36.92 -2.67
CA ASP A 433 -17.92 -37.21 -1.57
C ASP A 433 -17.08 -38.50 -1.69
N ASN A 434 -17.21 -39.31 -2.75
CA ASN A 434 -16.46 -40.58 -2.84
C ASN A 434 -16.15 -41.08 -4.26
N PHE A 435 -15.65 -40.29 -5.21
CA PHE A 435 -15.26 -40.82 -6.51
C PHE A 435 -13.81 -40.51 -6.94
N ASN A 436 -13.09 -41.56 -7.36
CA ASN A 436 -11.72 -41.51 -7.86
C ASN A 436 -11.69 -41.41 -9.39
N PHE A 437 -11.20 -40.26 -9.91
CA PHE A 437 -11.30 -39.83 -11.34
C PHE A 437 -10.28 -40.47 -12.29
N SER A 438 -9.69 -41.61 -12.02
CA SER A 438 -8.59 -42.15 -12.83
C SER A 438 -8.94 -42.83 -14.17
N TYR A 439 -10.20 -42.87 -14.58
CA TYR A 439 -10.62 -43.65 -15.79
C TYR A 439 -11.61 -42.92 -16.74
N LEU A 440 -11.38 -41.66 -17.07
CA LEU A 440 -12.21 -40.98 -18.08
C LEU A 440 -11.39 -40.54 -19.30
N SER A 441 -11.56 -41.19 -20.43
CA SER A 441 -11.08 -40.74 -21.74
C SER A 441 -12.00 -39.69 -22.34
N GLN A 442 -11.43 -38.55 -22.78
CA GLN A 442 -12.17 -37.43 -23.36
C GLN A 442 -12.54 -37.70 -24.82
N SER A 443 -13.84 -37.55 -25.16
CA SER A 443 -14.28 -37.26 -26.52
C SER A 443 -14.85 -35.84 -26.59
N LYS A 444 -14.27 -35.01 -27.45
CA LYS A 444 -14.72 -33.62 -27.68
C LYS A 444 -15.94 -33.61 -28.58
N LYS A 445 -17.11 -33.18 -28.08
CA LYS A 445 -18.14 -32.47 -28.88
C LYS A 445 -18.73 -31.35 -28.02
N LYS A 446 -18.96 -30.21 -28.65
CA LYS A 446 -19.59 -29.04 -28.07
C LYS A 446 -20.99 -29.39 -27.58
N ASP A 447 -21.34 -28.74 -26.44
CA ASP A 447 -22.63 -28.75 -25.77
C ASP A 447 -22.91 -29.97 -24.87
N LYS A 448 -22.96 -29.65 -23.54
CA LYS A 448 -23.35 -30.48 -22.39
C LYS A 448 -22.88 -31.96 -22.47
N ILE A 449 -21.86 -32.25 -21.72
CA ILE A 449 -21.43 -33.64 -21.52
C ILE A 449 -22.41 -34.27 -20.52
N ILE A 450 -23.23 -35.17 -21.02
CA ILE A 450 -24.07 -36.07 -20.20
C ILE A 450 -23.31 -37.39 -20.14
N ILE A 451 -22.82 -37.74 -18.95
CA ILE A 451 -22.19 -39.04 -18.70
C ILE A 451 -23.25 -39.96 -18.11
N LYS A 452 -23.61 -41.02 -18.80
CA LYS A 452 -24.42 -42.11 -18.26
C LYS A 452 -23.47 -43.20 -17.75
N ILE A 453 -23.57 -43.51 -16.50
CA ILE A 453 -22.82 -44.64 -15.86
C ILE A 453 -23.75 -45.85 -15.87
N ASN A 454 -23.32 -46.94 -16.47
CA ASN A 454 -24.02 -48.20 -16.40
C ASN A 454 -23.60 -48.93 -15.13
N THR A 455 -24.52 -49.10 -14.20
CA THR A 455 -24.25 -49.68 -12.87
C THR A 455 -24.45 -51.20 -12.86
N ASP A 456 -24.64 -51.87 -14.00
CA ASP A 456 -24.93 -53.29 -14.07
C ASP A 456 -23.68 -54.20 -13.89
N ASN A 457 -22.49 -53.62 -13.56
CA ASN A 457 -21.23 -54.35 -13.33
C ASN A 457 -20.45 -53.85 -12.13
N ILE A 458 -21.10 -53.55 -10.98
CA ILE A 458 -20.44 -53.36 -9.71
C ILE A 458 -21.08 -54.33 -8.69
#